data_64179c838202875e3ed9f8525f94ae08
#
_entry.id   64179c838202875e3ed9f8525f94ae08
#
_cell.length_a   1.000
_cell.length_b   1.000
_cell.length_c   1.000
_cell.angle_alpha   90.00
_cell.angle_beta   90.00
_cell.angle_gamma   90.00
#
_symmetry.space_group_name_H-M   'P 1'
#
loop_
_entity.id
_entity.type
_entity.pdbx_description
1 polymer ?
#
loop_
_entity_poly.entity_id
_entity_poly.type
_entity_poly.pdbx_seq_one_letter_code
_entity_poly.pdbx_strand_id
1 'polypeptide(L)'
;MKKLLGMTALMSFIIFICFYFFIKQPKNIFDEIYQETEKTYRTNNILRHIDGFKIRAGWPSDDPNITYTPFGKYETLPKGYSDITINFNFGEGIKGVLILFERKTNSNITLWYSAHYNIKKKILKKELAIFEEPRKPGQFIDDEEKVREYLRKYNISKEDLDKDYDEIINQKVLKDWCSIYDSKYSPSNYGEVKVETQWENW
;
A
#
# COMPACT_ATOMS: atom_id res chain seq x y z
N MET A 1 27.52 9.67 46.78
CA MET A 1 27.94 9.26 45.43
C MET A 1 27.15 8.09 44.86
N LYS A 2 27.03 6.91 45.52
CA LYS A 2 26.29 5.72 44.95
C LYS A 2 24.82 5.99 44.59
N LYS A 3 24.08 6.78 45.37
CA LYS A 3 22.66 7.13 45.08
C LYS A 3 22.54 8.03 43.84
N LEU A 4 23.47 8.97 43.64
CA LEU A 4 23.48 9.86 42.48
C LEU A 4 23.76 9.08 41.19
N LEU A 5 24.72 8.14 41.26
CA LEU A 5 25.07 7.27 40.13
C LEU A 5 23.91 6.38 39.70
N GLY A 6 23.14 5.85 40.68
CA GLY A 6 21.93 5.07 40.41
C GLY A 6 20.82 5.88 39.74
N MET A 7 20.61 7.12 40.18
CA MET A 7 19.62 8.02 39.60
C MET A 7 19.98 8.41 38.15
N THR A 8 21.24 8.72 37.87
CA THR A 8 21.67 9.04 36.50
C THR A 8 21.53 7.84 35.54
N ALA A 9 21.87 6.63 36.01
CA ALA A 9 21.69 5.40 35.20
C ALA A 9 20.19 5.14 34.92
N LEU A 10 19.31 5.33 35.90
CA LEU A 10 17.87 5.17 35.72
C LEU A 10 17.30 6.20 34.70
N MET A 11 17.69 7.47 34.85
CA MET A 11 17.28 8.52 33.89
C MET A 11 17.75 8.22 32.47
N SER A 12 19.01 7.80 32.27
CA SER A 12 19.52 7.41 30.97
C SER A 12 18.76 6.24 30.36
N PHE A 13 18.39 5.25 31.18
CA PHE A 13 17.60 4.10 30.74
C PHE A 13 16.18 4.50 30.32
N ILE A 14 15.52 5.37 31.08
CA ILE A 14 14.20 5.92 30.72
C ILE A 14 14.26 6.70 29.42
N ILE A 15 15.25 7.57 29.26
CA ILE A 15 15.46 8.33 28.01
C ILE A 15 15.68 7.39 26.83
N PHE A 16 16.49 6.34 26.99
CA PHE A 16 16.72 5.34 25.95
C PHE A 16 15.44 4.59 25.56
N ILE A 17 14.62 4.20 26.55
CA ILE A 17 13.33 3.56 26.33
C ILE A 17 12.39 4.51 25.59
N CYS A 18 12.25 5.76 26.02
CA CYS A 18 11.41 6.75 25.35
C CYS A 18 11.87 6.98 23.89
N PHE A 19 13.17 7.10 23.68
CA PHE A 19 13.76 7.27 22.37
C PHE A 19 13.52 6.05 21.45
N TYR A 20 13.66 4.83 22.00
CA TYR A 20 13.39 3.60 21.29
C TYR A 20 11.92 3.49 20.86
N PHE A 21 10.98 3.83 21.75
CA PHE A 21 9.55 3.86 21.40
C PHE A 21 9.24 4.94 20.36
N PHE A 22 9.85 6.12 20.48
CA PHE A 22 9.67 7.21 19.54
C PHE A 22 10.14 6.85 18.13
N ILE A 23 11.29 6.17 18.01
CA ILE A 23 11.83 5.73 16.70
C ILE A 23 10.93 4.66 16.06
N LYS A 24 10.29 3.82 16.86
CA LYS A 24 9.41 2.74 16.38
C LYS A 24 8.00 3.18 16.03
N GLN A 25 7.61 4.41 16.32
CA GLN A 25 6.27 4.88 15.95
C GLN A 25 6.12 4.98 14.43
N PRO A 26 4.93 4.62 13.90
CA PRO A 26 4.61 4.85 12.49
C PRO A 26 4.77 6.33 12.15
N LYS A 27 5.38 6.63 11.01
CA LYS A 27 5.62 7.98 10.50
C LYS A 27 4.58 8.42 9.47
N ASN A 28 3.78 7.47 9.00
CA ASN A 28 2.72 7.69 8.03
C ASN A 28 1.70 6.54 8.09
N ILE A 29 0.59 6.71 7.38
CA ILE A 29 -0.51 5.74 7.36
C ILE A 29 -0.11 4.36 6.80
N PHE A 30 0.82 4.30 5.85
CA PHE A 30 1.31 3.03 5.29
C PHE A 30 2.22 2.29 6.27
N ASP A 31 2.97 3.02 7.12
CA ASP A 31 3.71 2.42 8.23
C ASP A 31 2.76 1.76 9.24
N GLU A 32 1.63 2.41 9.54
CA GLU A 32 0.60 1.84 10.43
C GLU A 32 0.06 0.54 9.85
N ILE A 33 -0.37 0.55 8.59
CA ILE A 33 -0.89 -0.64 7.90
C ILE A 33 0.15 -1.77 7.92
N TYR A 34 1.40 -1.46 7.56
CA TYR A 34 2.49 -2.44 7.54
C TYR A 34 2.76 -3.04 8.91
N GLN A 35 2.95 -2.20 9.94
CA GLN A 35 3.28 -2.65 11.29
C GLN A 35 2.16 -3.46 11.92
N GLU A 36 0.91 -3.09 11.69
CA GLU A 36 -0.23 -3.82 12.21
C GLU A 36 -0.36 -5.18 11.53
N THR A 37 -0.16 -5.23 10.22
CA THR A 37 -0.20 -6.48 9.46
C THR A 37 0.95 -7.41 9.84
N GLU A 38 2.17 -6.88 10.05
CA GLU A 38 3.33 -7.66 10.50
C GLU A 38 3.08 -8.32 11.85
N LYS A 39 2.42 -7.61 12.79
CA LYS A 39 2.12 -8.16 14.13
C LYS A 39 1.08 -9.29 14.12
N THR A 40 0.06 -9.16 13.29
CA THR A 40 -1.19 -9.94 13.47
C THR A 40 -1.61 -10.73 12.23
N TYR A 41 -0.72 -10.87 11.25
CA TYR A 41 -1.09 -11.36 9.92
C TYR A 41 -1.76 -12.75 9.88
N ARG A 42 -1.60 -13.59 10.91
CA ARG A 42 -2.11 -14.98 10.89
C ARG A 42 -3.57 -15.12 11.34
N THR A 43 -3.97 -14.52 12.44
CA THR A 43 -5.30 -14.79 13.05
C THR A 43 -6.09 -13.56 13.44
N ASN A 44 -5.44 -12.52 13.94
CA ASN A 44 -6.08 -11.34 14.51
C ASN A 44 -5.81 -10.06 13.73
N ASN A 45 -5.60 -10.17 12.41
CA ASN A 45 -5.34 -9.01 11.60
C ASN A 45 -6.57 -8.09 11.58
N ILE A 46 -6.38 -6.85 12.04
CA ILE A 46 -7.44 -5.85 12.14
C ILE A 46 -8.11 -5.57 10.78
N LEU A 47 -7.40 -5.73 9.67
CA LEU A 47 -7.95 -5.58 8.32
C LEU A 47 -9.15 -6.50 8.03
N ARG A 48 -9.32 -7.59 8.79
CA ARG A 48 -10.51 -8.47 8.69
C ARG A 48 -11.80 -7.78 9.13
N HIS A 49 -11.70 -6.66 9.85
CA HIS A 49 -12.83 -5.85 10.27
C HIS A 49 -13.27 -4.81 9.23
N ILE A 50 -12.50 -4.67 8.14
CA ILE A 50 -12.94 -3.88 6.99
C ILE A 50 -14.08 -4.63 6.30
N ASP A 51 -15.21 -3.94 6.12
CA ASP A 51 -16.37 -4.51 5.44
C ASP A 51 -16.04 -4.86 3.98
N GLY A 52 -16.41 -6.07 3.58
CA GLY A 52 -16.14 -6.59 2.24
C GLY A 52 -14.68 -6.90 1.94
N PHE A 53 -13.76 -6.85 2.93
CA PHE A 53 -12.36 -7.18 2.74
C PHE A 53 -12.03 -8.57 3.32
N LYS A 54 -11.39 -9.43 2.55
CA LYS A 54 -10.98 -10.77 2.99
C LYS A 54 -9.48 -10.96 2.85
N ILE A 55 -8.85 -11.36 3.95
CA ILE A 55 -7.46 -11.80 3.95
C ILE A 55 -7.42 -13.25 3.50
N ARG A 56 -6.54 -13.56 2.58
CA ARG A 56 -6.31 -14.88 2.03
C ARG A 56 -4.87 -15.31 2.29
N ALA A 57 -4.66 -16.61 2.46
CA ALA A 57 -3.33 -17.19 2.38
C ALA A 57 -2.81 -16.95 0.96
N GLY A 58 -1.64 -16.32 0.85
CA GLY A 58 -1.02 -16.02 -0.45
C GLY A 58 -0.36 -17.23 -1.07
N TRP A 59 0.32 -16.98 -2.19
CA TRP A 59 1.16 -17.96 -2.87
C TRP A 59 2.36 -18.34 -2.00
N PRO A 60 2.93 -19.54 -2.19
CA PRO A 60 4.21 -19.89 -1.58
C PRO A 60 5.25 -18.81 -1.88
N SER A 61 5.95 -18.36 -0.86
CA SER A 61 7.04 -17.41 -1.04
C SER A 61 8.30 -18.12 -1.52
N ASP A 62 9.06 -17.51 -2.41
CA ASP A 62 10.40 -17.99 -2.79
C ASP A 62 11.41 -17.79 -1.64
N ASP A 63 11.06 -16.99 -0.62
CA ASP A 63 11.84 -16.82 0.59
C ASP A 63 11.62 -18.01 1.53
N PRO A 64 12.66 -18.79 1.86
CA PRO A 64 12.55 -19.97 2.74
C PRO A 64 12.07 -19.64 4.17
N ASN A 65 12.15 -18.37 4.57
CA ASN A 65 11.69 -17.90 5.88
C ASN A 65 10.20 -17.49 5.87
N ILE A 66 9.56 -17.41 4.70
CA ILE A 66 8.17 -17.02 4.54
C ILE A 66 7.41 -18.12 3.82
N THR A 67 6.53 -18.80 4.53
CA THR A 67 5.73 -19.91 3.95
C THR A 67 4.70 -19.41 2.93
N TYR A 68 4.14 -18.22 3.14
CA TYR A 68 3.14 -17.60 2.26
C TYR A 68 3.21 -16.08 2.36
N THR A 69 3.02 -15.40 1.23
CA THR A 69 2.82 -13.94 1.22
C THR A 69 1.33 -13.65 1.39
N PRO A 70 0.87 -13.12 2.53
CA PRO A 70 -0.54 -12.84 2.73
C PRO A 70 -0.98 -11.67 1.83
N PHE A 71 -2.19 -11.76 1.32
CA PHE A 71 -2.84 -10.67 0.62
C PHE A 71 -4.30 -10.54 1.06
N GLY A 72 -4.87 -9.39 0.85
CA GLY A 72 -6.28 -9.15 1.07
C GLY A 72 -6.94 -8.65 -0.21
N LYS A 73 -8.20 -9.03 -0.39
CA LYS A 73 -8.99 -8.65 -1.55
C LYS A 73 -10.35 -8.12 -1.12
N TYR A 74 -10.79 -7.04 -1.76
CA TYR A 74 -12.16 -6.58 -1.63
C TYR A 74 -13.11 -7.47 -2.45
N GLU A 75 -14.20 -7.92 -1.82
CA GLU A 75 -15.25 -8.71 -2.48
C GLU A 75 -16.29 -7.81 -3.13
N THR A 76 -16.52 -6.61 -2.56
CA THR A 76 -17.43 -5.60 -3.13
C THR A 76 -16.60 -4.45 -3.69
N LEU A 77 -16.75 -4.22 -4.98
CA LEU A 77 -15.96 -3.24 -5.72
C LEU A 77 -16.82 -2.04 -6.15
N PRO A 78 -16.25 -0.83 -6.19
CA PRO A 78 -16.89 0.31 -6.81
C PRO A 78 -17.19 0.05 -8.29
N LYS A 79 -18.17 0.76 -8.82
CA LYS A 79 -18.57 0.60 -10.23
C LYS A 79 -17.41 0.96 -11.18
N GLY A 80 -17.12 0.07 -12.12
CA GLY A 80 -16.03 0.26 -13.10
C GLY A 80 -14.72 -0.41 -12.72
N TYR A 81 -14.58 -0.85 -11.48
CA TYR A 81 -13.39 -1.58 -11.02
C TYR A 81 -13.62 -3.08 -11.01
N SER A 82 -12.61 -3.86 -11.34
CA SER A 82 -12.68 -5.34 -11.42
C SER A 82 -11.81 -6.04 -10.40
N ASP A 83 -10.87 -5.34 -9.78
CA ASP A 83 -10.05 -5.86 -8.69
C ASP A 83 -9.57 -4.74 -7.77
N ILE A 84 -9.46 -5.02 -6.47
CA ILE A 84 -8.72 -4.23 -5.48
C ILE A 84 -8.08 -5.22 -4.51
N THR A 85 -6.75 -5.30 -4.53
CA THR A 85 -5.96 -6.24 -3.74
C THR A 85 -4.88 -5.50 -2.98
N ILE A 86 -4.65 -5.88 -1.72
CA ILE A 86 -3.56 -5.37 -0.88
C ILE A 86 -2.62 -6.53 -0.60
N ASN A 87 -1.36 -6.41 -1.02
CA ASN A 87 -0.31 -7.37 -0.75
C ASN A 87 0.61 -6.83 0.35
N PHE A 88 0.98 -7.72 1.25
CA PHE A 88 1.89 -7.44 2.35
C PHE A 88 3.19 -8.20 2.11
N ASN A 89 4.20 -7.51 1.58
CA ASN A 89 5.48 -8.12 1.26
C ASN A 89 6.39 -8.12 2.49
N PHE A 90 6.63 -9.31 3.03
CA PHE A 90 7.49 -9.55 4.19
C PHE A 90 8.79 -10.30 3.83
N GLY A 91 9.20 -10.29 2.55
CA GLY A 91 10.40 -10.96 2.08
C GLY A 91 11.63 -10.04 2.01
N GLU A 92 12.80 -10.59 1.68
CA GLU A 92 14.08 -9.87 1.67
C GLU A 92 14.14 -8.74 0.63
N GLY A 93 13.34 -8.76 -0.43
CA GLY A 93 13.43 -7.81 -1.52
C GLY A 93 12.77 -6.46 -1.24
N ILE A 94 11.46 -6.48 -0.95
CA ILE A 94 10.65 -5.25 -0.84
C ILE A 94 9.73 -5.36 0.36
N LYS A 95 10.15 -4.77 1.48
CA LYS A 95 9.28 -4.64 2.65
C LYS A 95 8.37 -3.42 2.47
N GLY A 96 7.06 -3.65 2.49
CA GLY A 96 6.11 -2.56 2.35
C GLY A 96 4.68 -3.01 2.09
N VAL A 97 3.88 -2.08 1.62
CA VAL A 97 2.47 -2.30 1.26
C VAL A 97 2.32 -2.07 -0.24
N LEU A 98 1.76 -3.04 -0.94
CA LEU A 98 1.43 -2.95 -2.36
C LEU A 98 -0.09 -3.03 -2.52
N ILE A 99 -0.69 -1.97 -3.02
CA ILE A 99 -2.11 -1.94 -3.36
C ILE A 99 -2.22 -2.00 -4.87
N LEU A 100 -2.95 -2.98 -5.37
CA LEU A 100 -3.23 -3.19 -6.79
C LEU A 100 -4.71 -2.98 -7.02
N PHE A 101 -5.05 -2.30 -8.11
CA PHE A 101 -6.45 -2.21 -8.53
C PHE A 101 -6.57 -2.08 -10.05
N GLU A 102 -7.72 -2.50 -10.56
CA GLU A 102 -8.00 -2.55 -11.98
C GLU A 102 -9.28 -1.78 -12.30
N ARG A 103 -9.21 -0.91 -13.30
CA ARG A 103 -10.34 -0.22 -13.89
C ARG A 103 -10.57 -0.68 -15.32
N LYS A 104 -11.77 -1.21 -15.58
CA LYS A 104 -12.22 -1.47 -16.95
C LYS A 104 -12.72 -0.18 -17.58
N THR A 105 -12.18 0.14 -18.75
CA THR A 105 -12.67 1.26 -19.55
C THR A 105 -13.81 0.80 -20.48
N ASN A 106 -14.52 1.76 -21.07
CA ASN A 106 -15.51 1.45 -22.13
C ASN A 106 -14.82 1.04 -23.45
N SER A 107 -13.52 1.20 -23.54
CA SER A 107 -12.66 0.76 -24.62
C SER A 107 -12.10 -0.61 -24.27
N ASN A 108 -11.64 -1.40 -25.25
CA ASN A 108 -11.12 -2.75 -25.02
C ASN A 108 -9.77 -2.76 -24.28
N ILE A 109 -9.64 -1.95 -23.26
CA ILE A 109 -8.46 -1.90 -22.37
C ILE A 109 -8.87 -1.88 -20.91
N THR A 110 -8.01 -2.43 -20.07
CA THR A 110 -8.07 -2.33 -18.62
C THR A 110 -6.84 -1.59 -18.12
N LEU A 111 -7.05 -0.57 -17.30
CA LEU A 111 -6.00 0.14 -16.59
C LEU A 111 -5.66 -0.64 -15.33
N TRP A 112 -4.39 -0.98 -15.14
CA TRP A 112 -3.87 -1.69 -13.98
C TRP A 112 -2.96 -0.76 -13.18
N TYR A 113 -3.40 -0.40 -12.01
CA TYR A 113 -2.70 0.52 -11.13
C TYR A 113 -1.95 -0.23 -10.04
N SER A 114 -0.77 0.26 -9.71
CA SER A 114 -0.07 -0.15 -8.51
C SER A 114 0.31 1.06 -7.64
N ALA A 115 0.12 0.90 -6.34
CA ALA A 115 0.57 1.82 -5.31
C ALA A 115 1.53 1.07 -4.39
N HIS A 116 2.83 1.25 -4.61
CA HIS A 116 3.87 0.54 -3.90
C HIS A 116 4.56 1.43 -2.87
N TYR A 117 4.28 1.18 -1.59
CA TYR A 117 4.96 1.85 -0.49
C TYR A 117 6.17 1.05 -0.01
N ASN A 118 7.36 1.67 -0.08
CA ASN A 118 8.60 1.12 0.45
C ASN A 118 8.87 1.66 1.86
N ILE A 119 8.81 0.78 2.87
CA ILE A 119 8.94 1.17 4.28
C ILE A 119 10.32 1.75 4.63
N LYS A 120 11.39 1.29 3.98
CA LYS A 120 12.76 1.80 4.26
C LYS A 120 12.97 3.20 3.67
N LYS A 121 12.48 3.42 2.45
CA LYS A 121 12.67 4.67 1.71
C LYS A 121 11.61 5.73 2.04
N LYS A 122 10.48 5.34 2.65
CA LYS A 122 9.31 6.20 2.86
C LYS A 122 8.78 6.79 1.55
N ILE A 123 8.81 6.01 0.49
CA ILE A 123 8.37 6.39 -0.84
C ILE A 123 7.14 5.56 -1.21
N LEU A 124 6.10 6.23 -1.64
CA LEU A 124 4.92 5.65 -2.29
C LEU A 124 5.05 5.91 -3.79
N LYS A 125 5.23 4.85 -4.57
CA LYS A 125 5.23 4.93 -6.03
C LYS A 125 3.85 4.62 -6.56
N LYS A 126 3.37 5.46 -7.49
CA LYS A 126 2.15 5.28 -8.27
C LYS A 126 2.55 4.90 -9.68
N GLU A 127 2.17 3.71 -10.12
CA GLU A 127 2.53 3.18 -11.43
C GLU A 127 1.28 2.67 -12.15
N LEU A 128 1.33 2.68 -13.47
CA LEU A 128 0.25 2.28 -14.36
C LEU A 128 0.76 1.35 -15.44
N ALA A 129 0.03 0.27 -15.67
CA ALA A 129 0.16 -0.58 -16.86
C ALA A 129 -1.20 -0.75 -17.53
N ILE A 130 -1.21 -1.22 -18.77
CA ILE A 130 -2.43 -1.39 -19.57
C ILE A 130 -2.51 -2.83 -20.06
N PHE A 131 -3.70 -3.42 -19.97
CA PHE A 131 -4.03 -4.67 -20.64
C PHE A 131 -4.99 -4.41 -21.79
N GLU A 132 -4.73 -5.00 -22.94
CA GLU A 132 -5.72 -5.12 -24.01
C GLU A 132 -6.67 -6.28 -23.73
N GLU A 133 -7.94 -6.09 -24.02
CA GLU A 133 -8.96 -7.14 -23.89
C GLU A 133 -9.26 -7.81 -25.26
N PRO A 134 -9.40 -9.13 -25.34
CA PRO A 134 -9.28 -10.09 -24.27
C PRO A 134 -7.84 -10.30 -23.80
N ARG A 135 -7.65 -10.40 -22.48
CA ARG A 135 -6.33 -10.58 -21.90
C ARG A 135 -5.65 -11.85 -22.40
N LYS A 136 -4.40 -11.70 -22.82
CA LYS A 136 -3.51 -12.84 -23.03
C LYS A 136 -2.48 -12.89 -21.90
N PRO A 137 -2.17 -14.07 -21.37
CA PRO A 137 -1.17 -14.21 -20.31
C PRO A 137 0.17 -13.58 -20.73
N GLY A 138 0.76 -12.79 -19.81
CA GLY A 138 2.05 -12.14 -20.04
C GLY A 138 2.05 -10.94 -21.00
N GLN A 139 0.90 -10.51 -21.48
CA GLN A 139 0.78 -9.32 -22.31
C GLN A 139 0.19 -8.16 -21.51
N PHE A 140 1.04 -7.39 -20.90
CA PHE A 140 0.70 -6.09 -20.35
C PHE A 140 1.71 -5.05 -20.85
N ILE A 141 1.24 -3.83 -20.98
CA ILE A 141 1.99 -2.70 -21.51
C ILE A 141 2.38 -1.85 -20.29
N ASP A 142 3.65 -1.89 -19.92
CA ASP A 142 4.26 -1.13 -18.80
C ASP A 142 5.36 -0.16 -19.29
N ASP A 143 5.73 -0.25 -20.56
CA ASP A 143 6.62 0.70 -21.18
C ASP A 143 5.97 2.09 -21.21
N GLU A 144 6.66 3.07 -20.65
CA GLU A 144 6.12 4.41 -20.41
C GLU A 144 5.66 5.13 -21.69
N GLU A 145 6.38 4.99 -22.80
CA GLU A 145 6.01 5.64 -24.06
C GLU A 145 4.75 5.00 -24.64
N LYS A 146 4.68 3.67 -24.60
CA LYS A 146 3.50 2.94 -25.07
C LYS A 146 2.28 3.22 -24.19
N VAL A 147 2.44 3.24 -22.87
CA VAL A 147 1.34 3.63 -21.95
C VAL A 147 0.80 5.01 -22.33
N ARG A 148 1.67 6.00 -22.53
CA ARG A 148 1.27 7.35 -22.97
C ARG A 148 0.55 7.35 -24.32
N GLU A 149 1.02 6.55 -25.29
CA GLU A 149 0.36 6.40 -26.58
C GLU A 149 -1.06 5.85 -26.44
N TYR A 150 -1.23 4.81 -25.64
CA TYR A 150 -2.55 4.22 -25.37
C TYR A 150 -3.48 5.20 -24.65
N LEU A 151 -3.01 5.93 -23.65
CA LEU A 151 -3.82 6.94 -22.96
C LEU A 151 -4.33 8.01 -23.95
N ARG A 152 -3.45 8.52 -24.83
CA ARG A 152 -3.85 9.46 -25.89
C ARG A 152 -4.87 8.84 -26.86
N LYS A 153 -4.62 7.61 -27.33
CA LYS A 153 -5.50 6.89 -28.24
C LYS A 153 -6.91 6.73 -27.69
N TYR A 154 -7.02 6.50 -26.37
CA TYR A 154 -8.30 6.27 -25.72
C TYR A 154 -8.83 7.50 -24.98
N ASN A 155 -8.17 8.65 -25.15
CA ASN A 155 -8.60 9.94 -24.59
C ASN A 155 -8.72 9.94 -23.06
N ILE A 156 -7.74 9.29 -22.39
CA ILE A 156 -7.64 9.21 -20.95
C ILE A 156 -6.63 10.25 -20.48
N SER A 157 -7.07 11.18 -19.63
CA SER A 157 -6.25 12.28 -19.12
C SER A 157 -5.51 11.90 -17.82
N LYS A 158 -4.55 12.72 -17.40
CA LYS A 158 -3.90 12.59 -16.09
C LYS A 158 -4.91 12.78 -14.95
N GLU A 159 -5.82 13.69 -15.11
CA GLU A 159 -6.89 13.98 -14.15
C GLU A 159 -7.79 12.74 -13.95
N ASP A 160 -8.02 11.96 -15.02
CA ASP A 160 -8.75 10.68 -14.90
C ASP A 160 -7.95 9.68 -14.07
N LEU A 161 -6.63 9.58 -14.30
CA LEU A 161 -5.75 8.69 -13.54
C LEU A 161 -5.68 9.08 -12.05
N ASP A 162 -5.54 10.37 -11.78
CA ASP A 162 -5.50 10.89 -10.40
C ASP A 162 -6.84 10.69 -9.69
N LYS A 163 -7.94 10.85 -10.40
CA LYS A 163 -9.29 10.58 -9.89
C LYS A 163 -9.48 9.12 -9.54
N ASP A 164 -9.07 8.19 -10.42
CA ASP A 164 -9.13 6.75 -10.16
C ASP A 164 -8.32 6.37 -8.93
N TYR A 165 -7.12 6.96 -8.84
CA TYR A 165 -6.24 6.74 -7.71
C TYR A 165 -6.84 7.26 -6.40
N ASP A 166 -7.38 8.48 -6.40
CA ASP A 166 -8.05 9.06 -5.23
C ASP A 166 -9.25 8.20 -4.80
N GLU A 167 -10.10 7.79 -5.74
CA GLU A 167 -11.29 6.99 -5.46
C GLU A 167 -10.93 5.66 -4.76
N ILE A 168 -9.89 4.97 -5.21
CA ILE A 168 -9.54 3.67 -4.65
C ILE A 168 -8.60 3.79 -3.46
N ILE A 169 -7.50 4.53 -3.57
CA ILE A 169 -6.53 4.58 -2.48
C ILE A 169 -7.07 5.41 -1.32
N ASN A 170 -7.51 6.65 -1.59
CA ASN A 170 -7.89 7.55 -0.53
C ASN A 170 -9.30 7.28 -0.02
N GLN A 171 -10.29 7.24 -0.95
CA GLN A 171 -11.71 7.18 -0.59
C GLN A 171 -12.19 5.77 -0.25
N LYS A 172 -11.45 4.72 -0.64
CA LYS A 172 -11.78 3.34 -0.28
C LYS A 172 -10.76 2.78 0.71
N VAL A 173 -9.54 2.46 0.29
CA VAL A 173 -8.59 1.69 1.10
C VAL A 173 -8.18 2.42 2.37
N LEU A 174 -7.69 3.66 2.27
CA LEU A 174 -7.21 4.41 3.44
C LEU A 174 -8.35 4.89 4.34
N LYS A 175 -9.51 5.21 3.75
CA LYS A 175 -10.70 5.55 4.52
C LYS A 175 -11.21 4.36 5.33
N ASP A 176 -11.27 3.17 4.72
CA ASP A 176 -11.65 1.94 5.41
C ASP A 176 -10.65 1.61 6.52
N TRP A 177 -9.34 1.79 6.27
CA TRP A 177 -8.32 1.66 7.31
C TRP A 177 -8.59 2.57 8.50
N CYS A 178 -8.81 3.87 8.26
CA CYS A 178 -9.10 4.83 9.32
C CYS A 178 -10.41 4.54 10.07
N SER A 179 -11.34 3.82 9.47
CA SER A 179 -12.61 3.45 10.13
C SER A 179 -12.45 2.36 11.20
N ILE A 180 -11.41 1.53 11.09
CA ILE A 180 -11.15 0.39 11.99
C ILE A 180 -9.93 0.60 12.88
N TYR A 181 -9.03 1.51 12.51
CA TYR A 181 -7.79 1.83 13.20
C TYR A 181 -7.83 3.29 13.67
N ASP A 182 -7.48 3.53 14.93
CA ASP A 182 -7.38 4.90 15.47
C ASP A 182 -6.12 5.58 14.92
N SER A 183 -6.15 5.85 13.61
CA SER A 183 -5.04 6.45 12.89
C SER A 183 -4.92 7.93 13.24
N LYS A 184 -3.69 8.38 13.47
CA LYS A 184 -3.36 9.81 13.59
C LYS A 184 -3.22 10.52 12.24
N TYR A 185 -3.30 9.76 11.15
CA TYR A 185 -3.27 10.26 9.78
C TYR A 185 -4.66 10.21 9.15
N SER A 186 -4.80 10.77 7.95
CA SER A 186 -6.05 10.73 7.21
C SER A 186 -5.81 10.32 5.76
N PRO A 187 -6.86 9.89 5.03
CA PRO A 187 -6.74 9.57 3.61
C PRO A 187 -6.21 10.71 2.72
N SER A 188 -6.34 11.96 3.17
CA SER A 188 -5.81 13.17 2.49
C SER A 188 -4.48 13.67 3.05
N ASN A 189 -4.00 13.09 4.16
CA ASN A 189 -2.74 13.44 4.79
C ASN A 189 -2.04 12.19 5.29
N TYR A 190 -1.19 11.63 4.45
CA TYR A 190 -0.50 10.37 4.71
C TYR A 190 0.53 10.42 5.85
N GLY A 191 1.04 11.62 6.22
CA GLY A 191 2.19 11.83 7.10
C GLY A 191 3.50 11.91 6.33
N GLU A 192 4.62 11.45 6.95
CA GLU A 192 5.95 11.52 6.34
C GLU A 192 6.09 10.46 5.23
N VAL A 193 5.69 10.82 4.00
CA VAL A 193 5.86 9.97 2.82
C VAL A 193 6.14 10.83 1.59
N LYS A 194 7.12 10.44 0.78
CA LYS A 194 7.35 11.01 -0.54
C LYS A 194 6.49 10.24 -1.54
N VAL A 195 5.68 10.96 -2.30
CA VAL A 195 4.90 10.36 -3.39
C VAL A 195 5.65 10.57 -4.70
N GLU A 196 5.81 9.51 -5.48
CA GLU A 196 6.36 9.52 -6.84
C GLU A 196 5.30 8.97 -7.77
N THR A 197 4.87 9.79 -8.74
CA THR A 197 3.80 9.43 -9.69
C THR A 197 4.41 9.29 -11.08
N GLN A 198 4.25 8.11 -11.70
CA GLN A 198 4.79 7.81 -13.03
C GLN A 198 4.30 8.82 -14.09
N TRP A 199 3.04 9.22 -14.03
CA TRP A 199 2.43 10.15 -15.00
C TRP A 199 2.53 11.63 -14.63
N GLU A 200 3.29 11.99 -13.59
CA GLU A 200 3.43 13.39 -13.16
C GLU A 200 4.05 14.28 -14.23
N ASN A 201 5.02 13.75 -14.98
CA ASN A 201 5.78 14.48 -15.98
C ASN A 201 5.43 14.11 -17.43
N TRP A 202 4.27 13.51 -17.67
CA TRP A 202 3.82 13.12 -19.02
C TRP A 202 3.21 14.26 -19.82
#